data_0d1d6cfb8ffa6798d66e9262d84c0778
#
_entry.id   0d1d6cfb8ffa6798d66e9262d84c0778
#
_cell.length_a   1.000
_cell.length_b   1.000
_cell.length_c   1.000
_cell.angle_alpha   90.00
_cell.angle_beta   90.00
_cell.angle_gamma   90.00
#
_symmetry.space_group_name_H-M   'P 1'
#
loop_
_entity.id
_entity.type
_entity.pdbx_description
1 polymer ?
#
loop_
_entity_poly.entity_id
_entity_poly.type
_entity_poly.pdbx_seq_one_letter_code
_entity_poly.pdbx_strand_id
1 'polypeptide(L)'
;MIVRCPQCREETRVRDYSPEDRVVSFLCPACEMIVRLDLAMDEVQSSSAATSFQRTEHRKKILVADDEKLVRSVVRDLLESEGYEVAQAVDGEETLQRVREEHPDLILLDLVMPKLTGFQVLEEIRRDERTRDIPVLALSGVFKERILGRLQRMGAQGFLDKDKLQELLVFRVKSIISGPSAPPAG
;
A
#
# COMPACT_ATOMS: atom_id res chain seq x y z
N MET A 1 0.45 24.62 1.39
CA MET A 1 -0.89 24.39 1.96
C MET A 1 -0.82 23.48 3.17
N ILE A 2 -1.81 23.52 4.06
CA ILE A 2 -1.94 22.54 5.15
C ILE A 2 -2.95 21.50 4.71
N VAL A 3 -2.57 20.24 4.82
CA VAL A 3 -3.39 19.10 4.41
C VAL A 3 -3.51 18.13 5.57
N ARG A 4 -4.70 17.65 5.80
CA ARG A 4 -4.95 16.61 6.78
C ARG A 4 -4.83 15.24 6.12
N CYS A 5 -3.97 14.37 6.67
CA CYS A 5 -3.84 13.01 6.18
C CYS A 5 -5.18 12.27 6.32
N PRO A 6 -5.76 11.72 5.23
CA PRO A 6 -7.03 11.01 5.32
C PRO A 6 -6.93 9.75 6.19
N GLN A 7 -5.73 9.25 6.41
CA GLN A 7 -5.47 8.01 7.10
C GLN A 7 -5.33 8.18 8.62
N CYS A 8 -4.41 9.02 9.07
CA CYS A 8 -4.12 9.23 10.49
C CYS A 8 -4.62 10.57 11.03
N ARG A 9 -5.22 11.41 10.17
CA ARG A 9 -5.72 12.76 10.46
C ARG A 9 -4.66 13.78 10.87
N GLU A 10 -3.38 13.41 10.79
CA GLU A 10 -2.27 14.35 11.06
C GLU A 10 -2.27 15.49 10.06
N GLU A 11 -2.03 16.70 10.54
CA GLU A 11 -1.93 17.90 9.70
C GLU A 11 -0.49 18.09 9.23
N THR A 12 -0.30 18.07 7.93
CA THR A 12 1.01 18.20 7.30
C THR A 12 1.06 19.42 6.41
N ARG A 13 2.15 20.20 6.51
CA ARG A 13 2.39 21.34 5.62
C ARG A 13 3.13 20.86 4.37
N VAL A 14 2.41 20.81 3.26
CA VAL A 14 2.99 20.55 1.93
C VAL A 14 3.57 21.86 1.37
N ARG A 15 4.89 21.88 1.10
CA ARG A 15 5.62 23.08 0.67
C ARG A 15 5.88 23.11 -0.83
N ASP A 16 6.16 21.96 -1.42
CA ASP A 16 6.61 21.85 -2.81
C ASP A 16 5.45 21.40 -3.71
N TYR A 17 4.55 22.35 -4.03
CA TYR A 17 3.50 22.15 -5.03
C TYR A 17 3.36 23.43 -5.88
N SER A 18 3.08 23.24 -7.17
CA SER A 18 2.72 24.35 -8.06
C SER A 18 1.20 24.55 -8.05
N PRO A 19 0.69 25.79 -8.16
CA PRO A 19 -0.75 26.04 -8.30
C PRO A 19 -1.37 25.39 -9.54
N GLU A 20 -0.55 24.97 -10.50
CA GLU A 20 -0.97 24.28 -11.73
C GLU A 20 -1.02 22.76 -11.59
N ASP A 21 -0.52 22.22 -10.50
CA ASP A 21 -0.54 20.77 -10.23
C ASP A 21 -1.97 20.31 -9.93
N ARG A 22 -2.50 19.46 -10.78
CA ARG A 22 -3.82 18.84 -10.55
C ARG A 22 -3.81 17.81 -9.43
N VAL A 23 -2.68 17.13 -9.25
CA VAL A 23 -2.50 16.08 -8.24
C VAL A 23 -1.24 16.36 -7.45
N VAL A 24 -1.37 16.49 -6.15
CA VAL A 24 -0.25 16.62 -5.23
C VAL A 24 -0.09 15.32 -4.45
N SER A 25 1.14 14.81 -4.41
CA SER A 25 1.47 13.61 -3.63
C SER A 25 2.52 13.95 -2.59
N PHE A 26 2.30 13.54 -1.34
CA PHE A 26 3.26 13.71 -0.27
C PHE A 26 3.27 12.51 0.67
N LEU A 27 4.37 12.34 1.40
CA LEU A 27 4.46 11.35 2.46
C LEU A 27 3.95 11.96 3.76
N CYS A 28 2.98 11.30 4.39
CA CYS A 28 2.54 11.71 5.72
C CYS A 28 3.65 11.39 6.75
N PRO A 29 4.13 12.39 7.52
CA PRO A 29 5.24 12.16 8.46
C PRO A 29 4.85 11.30 9.67
N ALA A 30 3.57 11.20 9.98
CA ALA A 30 3.07 10.44 11.12
C ALA A 30 2.82 8.97 10.80
N CYS A 31 2.26 8.67 9.61
CA CYS A 31 1.93 7.29 9.24
C CYS A 31 2.68 6.79 8.00
N GLU A 32 3.58 7.59 7.44
CA GLU A 32 4.42 7.27 6.27
C GLU A 32 3.64 6.78 5.03
N MET A 33 2.34 7.09 4.94
CA MET A 33 1.52 6.82 3.75
C MET A 33 1.77 7.88 2.69
N ILE A 34 1.77 7.43 1.42
CA ILE A 34 1.74 8.35 0.29
C ILE A 34 0.31 8.83 0.13
N VAL A 35 0.09 10.10 0.44
CA VAL A 35 -1.21 10.76 0.28
C VAL A 35 -1.24 11.44 -1.09
N ARG A 36 -2.26 11.13 -1.89
CA ARG A 36 -2.55 11.80 -3.16
C ARG A 36 -3.77 12.67 -3.00
N LEU A 37 -3.66 13.92 -3.40
CA LEU A 37 -4.74 14.90 -3.39
C LEU A 37 -5.00 15.34 -4.81
N ASP A 38 -6.22 15.19 -5.28
CA ASP A 38 -6.69 15.80 -6.51
C ASP A 38 -7.26 17.17 -6.17
N LEU A 39 -6.60 18.23 -6.65
CA LEU A 39 -6.98 19.62 -6.38
C LEU A 39 -8.09 20.12 -7.32
N ALA A 40 -8.53 19.29 -8.26
CA ALA A 40 -9.56 19.65 -9.24
C ALA A 40 -11.00 19.31 -8.81
N MET A 41 -11.20 18.70 -7.64
CA MET A 41 -12.52 18.28 -7.17
C MET A 41 -13.04 19.23 -6.08
N ASP A 42 -13.70 20.30 -6.52
CA ASP A 42 -14.76 20.92 -5.74
C ASP A 42 -16.08 20.15 -6.01
N GLU A 43 -16.80 19.89 -4.93
CA GLU A 43 -18.14 19.31 -4.83
C GLU A 43 -18.28 17.80 -4.64
N VAL A 44 -18.59 17.53 -3.38
CA VAL A 44 -19.13 16.29 -2.83
C VAL A 44 -20.54 16.05 -3.36
N GLN A 45 -20.76 14.92 -4.03
CA GLN A 45 -22.12 14.36 -4.11
C GLN A 45 -22.15 13.02 -3.40
N SER A 46 -22.83 13.04 -2.26
CA SER A 46 -23.21 11.85 -1.51
C SER A 46 -24.33 11.13 -2.27
N SER A 47 -24.10 9.90 -2.67
CA SER A 47 -25.18 8.98 -3.00
C SER A 47 -25.07 7.71 -2.18
N SER A 48 -25.93 7.62 -1.18
CA SER A 48 -26.20 6.43 -0.42
C SER A 48 -26.95 5.40 -1.27
N ALA A 49 -26.35 4.25 -1.53
CA ALA A 49 -27.08 3.06 -1.91
C ALA A 49 -26.63 1.91 -1.01
N ALA A 50 -27.37 1.73 0.07
CA ALA A 50 -27.24 0.55 0.92
C ALA A 50 -27.84 -0.64 0.16
N THR A 51 -26.98 -1.43 -0.49
CA THR A 51 -27.36 -2.77 -0.95
C THR A 51 -26.68 -3.76 -0.02
N SER A 52 -27.51 -4.38 0.82
CA SER A 52 -27.10 -5.51 1.66
C SER A 52 -26.82 -6.72 0.78
N PHE A 53 -25.57 -6.82 0.30
CA PHE A 53 -25.05 -8.08 -0.21
C PHE A 53 -24.54 -8.90 0.99
N GLN A 54 -25.08 -10.10 1.15
CA GLN A 54 -24.49 -11.12 2.01
C GLN A 54 -23.06 -11.38 1.51
N ARG A 55 -22.10 -10.77 2.20
CA ARG A 55 -20.68 -10.97 2.00
C ARG A 55 -20.37 -12.38 2.51
N THR A 56 -20.25 -13.35 1.61
CA THR A 56 -19.40 -14.51 1.92
C THR A 56 -18.06 -13.92 2.36
N GLU A 57 -17.68 -14.17 3.60
CA GLU A 57 -16.43 -13.63 4.17
C GLU A 57 -15.23 -14.24 3.45
N HIS A 58 -14.94 -13.71 2.26
CA HIS A 58 -13.71 -14.03 1.55
C HIS A 58 -12.60 -13.29 2.31
N ARG A 59 -11.77 -14.06 3.03
CA ARG A 59 -10.60 -13.48 3.71
C ARG A 59 -9.76 -12.75 2.69
N LYS A 60 -9.36 -11.53 3.01
CA LYS A 60 -8.48 -10.75 2.16
C LYS A 60 -7.13 -11.42 2.05
N LYS A 61 -6.65 -11.62 0.84
CA LYS A 61 -5.38 -12.28 0.52
C LYS A 61 -4.26 -11.27 0.39
N ILE A 62 -3.17 -11.48 1.11
CA ILE A 62 -1.97 -10.63 1.07
C ILE A 62 -0.80 -11.47 0.59
N LEU A 63 -0.12 -11.00 -0.46
CA LEU A 63 1.11 -11.62 -0.93
C LEU A 63 2.31 -10.92 -0.28
N VAL A 64 3.17 -11.71 0.39
CA VAL A 64 4.42 -11.25 1.00
C VAL A 64 5.58 -11.71 0.15
N ALA A 65 6.29 -10.78 -0.46
CA ALA A 65 7.44 -10.99 -1.31
C ALA A 65 8.71 -10.45 -0.62
N ASP A 66 9.55 -11.35 -0.15
CA ASP A 66 10.79 -11.04 0.57
C ASP A 66 11.71 -12.28 0.50
N ASP A 67 13.00 -12.12 0.28
CA ASP A 67 13.92 -13.25 0.23
C ASP A 67 14.28 -13.79 1.63
N GLU A 68 14.14 -12.98 2.67
CA GLU A 68 14.42 -13.36 4.05
C GLU A 68 13.28 -14.18 4.66
N LYS A 69 13.52 -15.46 4.92
CA LYS A 69 12.53 -16.38 5.52
C LYS A 69 11.98 -15.86 6.85
N LEU A 70 12.84 -15.23 7.67
CA LEU A 70 12.44 -14.72 8.98
C LEU A 70 11.43 -13.59 8.84
N VAL A 71 11.68 -12.64 7.93
CA VAL A 71 10.76 -11.53 7.65
C VAL A 71 9.40 -12.06 7.18
N ARG A 72 9.41 -12.99 6.20
CA ARG A 72 8.16 -13.61 5.73
C ARG A 72 7.38 -14.31 6.85
N SER A 73 8.08 -15.02 7.75
CA SER A 73 7.41 -15.70 8.88
C SER A 73 6.78 -14.71 9.85
N VAL A 74 7.50 -13.66 10.24
CA VAL A 74 6.99 -12.63 11.15
C VAL A 74 5.78 -11.92 10.54
N VAL A 75 5.89 -11.52 9.28
CA VAL A 75 4.80 -10.82 8.55
C VAL A 75 3.58 -11.73 8.43
N ARG A 76 3.77 -13.01 8.07
CA ARG A 76 2.69 -13.99 7.99
C ARG A 76 1.98 -14.13 9.34
N ASP A 77 2.72 -14.40 10.41
CA ASP A 77 2.13 -14.65 11.73
C ASP A 77 1.33 -13.45 12.23
N LEU A 78 1.82 -12.22 11.99
CA LEU A 78 1.12 -10.98 12.31
C LEU A 78 -0.19 -10.83 11.52
N LEU A 79 -0.17 -11.11 10.22
CA LEU A 79 -1.34 -10.91 9.36
C LEU A 79 -2.37 -12.02 9.49
N GLU A 80 -1.95 -13.27 9.67
CA GLU A 80 -2.86 -14.40 9.92
C GLU A 80 -3.59 -14.23 11.26
N SER A 81 -2.93 -13.69 12.29
CA SER A 81 -3.58 -13.35 13.57
C SER A 81 -4.68 -12.30 13.44
N GLU A 82 -4.62 -11.47 12.41
CA GLU A 82 -5.63 -10.46 12.07
C GLU A 82 -6.70 -10.98 11.08
N GLY A 83 -6.64 -12.27 10.73
CA GLY A 83 -7.63 -12.93 9.88
C GLY A 83 -7.39 -12.82 8.37
N TYR A 84 -6.23 -12.34 7.93
CA TYR A 84 -5.85 -12.33 6.51
C TYR A 84 -5.38 -13.70 6.03
N GLU A 85 -5.55 -13.98 4.75
CA GLU A 85 -4.89 -15.10 4.06
C GLU A 85 -3.54 -14.61 3.54
N VAL A 86 -2.44 -15.34 3.83
CA VAL A 86 -1.10 -14.90 3.46
C VAL A 86 -0.44 -15.89 2.51
N ALA A 87 -0.15 -15.42 1.29
CA ALA A 87 0.71 -16.09 0.33
C ALA A 87 2.14 -15.54 0.46
N GLN A 88 3.16 -16.34 0.13
CA GLN A 88 4.56 -15.94 0.24
C GLN A 88 5.29 -16.19 -1.07
N ALA A 89 6.19 -15.28 -1.45
CA ALA A 89 7.12 -15.43 -2.55
C ALA A 89 8.55 -15.13 -2.06
N VAL A 90 9.54 -15.84 -2.58
CA VAL A 90 10.93 -15.75 -2.13
C VAL A 90 11.81 -14.90 -3.06
N ASP A 91 11.31 -14.56 -4.23
CA ASP A 91 12.02 -13.75 -5.23
C ASP A 91 11.03 -13.01 -6.16
N GLY A 92 11.56 -12.14 -7.01
CA GLY A 92 10.72 -11.32 -7.88
C GLY A 92 10.00 -12.11 -8.98
N GLU A 93 10.54 -13.21 -9.47
CA GLU A 93 9.88 -14.05 -10.50
C GLU A 93 8.69 -14.80 -9.90
N GLU A 94 8.89 -15.45 -8.75
CA GLU A 94 7.79 -16.10 -8.03
C GLU A 94 6.71 -15.09 -7.63
N THR A 95 7.12 -13.88 -7.25
CA THR A 95 6.17 -12.79 -6.94
C THR A 95 5.27 -12.50 -8.13
N LEU A 96 5.83 -12.27 -9.33
CA LEU A 96 5.04 -11.98 -10.53
C LEU A 96 4.13 -13.17 -10.93
N GLN A 97 4.62 -14.40 -10.78
CA GLN A 97 3.82 -15.58 -11.04
C GLN A 97 2.60 -15.63 -10.11
N ARG A 98 2.81 -15.52 -8.79
CA ARG A 98 1.73 -15.55 -7.80
C ARG A 98 0.74 -14.41 -7.94
N VAL A 99 1.21 -13.20 -8.26
CA VAL A 99 0.33 -12.06 -8.51
C VAL A 99 -0.66 -12.36 -9.64
N ARG A 100 -0.20 -13.00 -10.72
CA ARG A 100 -1.04 -13.36 -11.87
C ARG A 100 -1.99 -14.51 -11.58
N GLU A 101 -1.58 -15.49 -10.79
CA GLU A 101 -2.36 -16.69 -10.46
C GLU A 101 -3.37 -16.44 -9.34
N GLU A 102 -2.97 -15.71 -8.31
CA GLU A 102 -3.71 -15.62 -7.06
C GLU A 102 -4.50 -14.31 -6.89
N HIS A 103 -4.19 -13.27 -7.68
CA HIS A 103 -4.83 -11.95 -7.62
C HIS A 103 -4.99 -11.41 -6.18
N PRO A 104 -3.90 -11.15 -5.44
CA PRO A 104 -3.97 -10.72 -4.05
C PRO A 104 -4.62 -9.35 -3.91
N ASP A 105 -5.24 -9.10 -2.75
CA ASP A 105 -5.83 -7.80 -2.41
C ASP A 105 -4.77 -6.75 -2.01
N LEU A 106 -3.56 -7.19 -1.66
CA LEU A 106 -2.41 -6.34 -1.33
C LEU A 106 -1.11 -7.12 -1.55
N ILE A 107 -0.09 -6.43 -2.01
CA ILE A 107 1.28 -6.97 -2.11
C ILE A 107 2.18 -6.21 -1.13
N LEU A 108 2.86 -6.93 -0.25
CA LEU A 108 3.98 -6.45 0.55
C LEU A 108 5.25 -6.85 -0.20
N LEU A 109 6.02 -5.86 -0.65
CA LEU A 109 7.09 -6.08 -1.62
C LEU A 109 8.42 -5.57 -1.11
N ASP A 110 9.36 -6.47 -0.83
CA ASP A 110 10.74 -6.07 -0.58
C ASP A 110 11.35 -5.45 -1.85
N LEU A 111 12.12 -4.41 -1.66
CA LEU A 111 12.82 -3.70 -2.75
C LEU A 111 14.11 -4.38 -3.16
N VAL A 112 14.69 -5.21 -2.29
CA VAL A 112 15.97 -5.90 -2.52
C VAL A 112 15.73 -7.40 -2.49
N MET A 113 15.57 -7.99 -3.64
CA MET A 113 15.36 -9.44 -3.81
C MET A 113 16.27 -9.98 -4.93
N PRO A 114 16.60 -11.29 -4.92
CA PRO A 114 17.29 -11.95 -6.02
C PRO A 114 16.41 -12.02 -7.28
N LYS A 115 17.05 -12.26 -8.43
CA LYS A 115 16.51 -12.32 -9.78
C LYS A 115 15.92 -10.98 -10.24
N LEU A 116 14.79 -10.55 -9.70
CA LEU A 116 14.17 -9.26 -9.98
C LEU A 116 14.07 -8.43 -8.70
N THR A 117 14.53 -7.21 -8.76
CA THR A 117 14.36 -6.24 -7.66
C THR A 117 12.88 -5.87 -7.50
N GLY A 118 12.48 -5.46 -6.29
CA GLY A 118 11.10 -5.01 -6.06
C GLY A 118 10.67 -3.84 -6.96
N PHE A 119 11.60 -3.00 -7.40
CA PHE A 119 11.31 -1.96 -8.38
C PHE A 119 10.92 -2.54 -9.75
N GLN A 120 11.62 -3.57 -10.22
CA GLN A 120 11.29 -4.23 -11.49
C GLN A 120 9.95 -4.97 -11.37
N VAL A 121 9.72 -5.65 -10.26
CA VAL A 121 8.44 -6.31 -9.97
C VAL A 121 7.28 -5.30 -9.98
N LEU A 122 7.43 -4.16 -9.30
CA LEU A 122 6.42 -3.10 -9.27
C LEU A 122 6.14 -2.54 -10.67
N GLU A 123 7.17 -2.35 -11.48
CA GLU A 123 7.03 -1.89 -12.87
C GLU A 123 6.22 -2.88 -13.71
N GLU A 124 6.50 -4.18 -13.61
CA GLU A 124 5.76 -5.23 -14.34
C GLU A 124 4.30 -5.31 -13.86
N ILE A 125 4.04 -5.24 -12.54
CA ILE A 125 2.68 -5.19 -11.99
C ILE A 125 1.89 -4.00 -12.57
N ARG A 126 2.49 -2.84 -12.73
CA ARG A 126 1.83 -1.63 -13.25
C ARG A 126 1.63 -1.65 -14.77
N ARG A 127 2.41 -2.46 -15.51
CA ARG A 127 2.26 -2.65 -16.96
C ARG A 127 1.12 -3.60 -17.33
N ASP A 128 0.82 -4.60 -16.52
CA ASP A 128 -0.23 -5.58 -16.79
C ASP A 128 -1.60 -5.02 -16.34
N GLU A 129 -2.54 -4.88 -17.27
CA GLU A 129 -3.89 -4.34 -17.01
C GLU A 129 -4.66 -5.10 -15.93
N ARG A 130 -4.36 -6.39 -15.74
CA ARG A 130 -5.04 -7.24 -14.75
C ARG A 130 -4.51 -7.05 -13.33
N THR A 131 -3.29 -6.52 -13.18
CA THR A 131 -2.61 -6.42 -11.89
C THR A 131 -2.27 -4.98 -11.50
N ARG A 132 -2.35 -4.03 -12.43
CA ARG A 132 -1.94 -2.63 -12.22
C ARG A 132 -2.66 -1.91 -11.08
N ASP A 133 -3.88 -2.33 -10.74
CA ASP A 133 -4.69 -1.71 -9.71
C ASP A 133 -4.50 -2.36 -8.33
N ILE A 134 -3.76 -3.48 -8.25
CA ILE A 134 -3.43 -4.13 -6.98
C ILE A 134 -2.55 -3.20 -6.15
N PRO A 135 -2.95 -2.87 -4.91
CA PRO A 135 -2.14 -2.02 -4.05
C PRO A 135 -0.81 -2.71 -3.69
N VAL A 136 0.27 -1.92 -3.65
CA VAL A 136 1.61 -2.38 -3.29
C VAL A 136 2.16 -1.51 -2.18
N LEU A 137 2.48 -2.13 -1.03
CA LEU A 137 3.23 -1.53 0.06
C LEU A 137 4.68 -2.03 -0.02
N ALA A 138 5.61 -1.12 -0.28
CA ALA A 138 7.01 -1.47 -0.35
C ALA A 138 7.61 -1.68 1.06
N LEU A 139 8.41 -2.73 1.22
CA LEU A 139 9.21 -2.99 2.42
C LEU A 139 10.68 -2.67 2.12
N SER A 140 11.41 -2.09 3.06
CA SER A 140 12.86 -1.91 2.89
C SER A 140 13.54 -1.64 4.22
N GLY A 141 14.74 -2.17 4.40
CA GLY A 141 15.66 -1.83 5.50
C GLY A 141 16.66 -0.72 5.15
N VAL A 142 16.57 -0.10 3.95
CA VAL A 142 17.62 0.82 3.45
C VAL A 142 17.04 2.13 2.92
N PHE A 143 17.61 3.26 3.34
CA PHE A 143 17.51 4.64 2.76
C PHE A 143 16.12 5.15 2.32
N LYS A 144 15.34 5.64 3.26
CA LYS A 144 13.97 6.17 3.08
C LYS A 144 13.84 7.30 2.05
N GLU A 145 14.68 8.31 2.10
CA GLU A 145 14.47 9.57 1.36
C GLU A 145 14.72 9.44 -0.15
N ARG A 146 15.73 8.64 -0.54
CA ARG A 146 16.10 8.51 -1.96
C ARG A 146 15.14 7.66 -2.79
N ILE A 147 14.45 6.71 -2.16
CA ILE A 147 13.57 5.77 -2.83
C ILE A 147 12.11 6.22 -2.89
N LEU A 148 11.68 7.06 -1.95
CA LEU A 148 10.29 7.53 -1.84
C LEU A 148 9.78 8.18 -3.12
N GLY A 149 10.50 9.15 -3.65
CA GLY A 149 10.10 9.81 -4.90
C GLY A 149 10.00 8.86 -6.10
N ARG A 150 10.82 7.81 -6.13
CA ARG A 150 10.73 6.77 -7.17
C ARG A 150 9.51 5.90 -6.97
N LEU A 151 9.26 5.41 -5.76
CA LEU A 151 8.09 4.60 -5.42
C LEU A 151 6.77 5.32 -5.71
N GLN A 152 6.71 6.62 -5.40
CA GLN A 152 5.55 7.47 -5.70
C GLN A 152 5.25 7.51 -7.20
N ARG A 153 6.27 7.80 -8.02
CA ARG A 153 6.12 7.84 -9.49
C ARG A 153 5.70 6.49 -10.07
N MET A 154 6.15 5.39 -9.46
CA MET A 154 5.83 4.03 -9.86
C MET A 154 4.48 3.53 -9.34
N GLY A 155 3.77 4.33 -8.54
CA GLY A 155 2.42 4.01 -8.07
C GLY A 155 2.34 3.07 -6.87
N ALA A 156 3.39 2.98 -6.04
CA ALA A 156 3.27 2.32 -4.74
C ALA A 156 2.33 3.11 -3.82
N GLN A 157 1.54 2.41 -2.98
CA GLN A 157 0.65 3.01 -2.00
C GLN A 157 1.37 3.54 -0.77
N GLY A 158 2.58 3.04 -0.53
CA GLY A 158 3.36 3.47 0.61
C GLY A 158 4.68 2.71 0.72
N PHE A 159 5.34 2.99 1.81
CA PHE A 159 6.61 2.40 2.19
C PHE A 159 6.56 2.06 3.67
N LEU A 160 7.13 0.94 4.07
CA LEU A 160 7.29 0.53 5.45
C LEU A 160 8.73 0.07 5.69
N ASP A 161 9.35 0.64 6.74
CA ASP A 161 10.66 0.25 7.21
C ASP A 161 10.59 -1.14 7.85
N LYS A 162 11.47 -2.06 7.45
CA LYS A 162 11.52 -3.41 8.02
C LYS A 162 11.77 -3.40 9.54
N ASP A 163 12.45 -2.40 10.07
CA ASP A 163 12.66 -2.25 11.52
C ASP A 163 11.37 -1.94 12.29
N LYS A 164 10.35 -1.41 11.58
CA LYS A 164 9.05 -1.06 12.16
C LYS A 164 7.92 -2.03 11.82
N LEU A 165 8.24 -3.20 11.27
CA LEU A 165 7.23 -4.18 10.85
C LEU A 165 6.29 -4.56 11.99
N GLN A 166 6.81 -4.91 13.17
CA GLN A 166 6.00 -5.33 14.31
C GLN A 166 5.06 -4.24 14.82
N GLU A 167 5.47 -2.98 14.71
CA GLU A 167 4.70 -1.85 15.24
C GLU A 167 3.65 -1.35 14.26
N LEU A 168 3.98 -1.28 12.97
CA LEU A 168 3.18 -0.53 11.98
C LEU A 168 2.52 -1.40 10.91
N LEU A 169 2.94 -2.66 10.70
CA LEU A 169 2.47 -3.47 9.59
C LEU A 169 0.96 -3.63 9.56
N VAL A 170 0.37 -4.08 10.67
CA VAL A 170 -1.07 -4.35 10.76
C VAL A 170 -1.88 -3.08 10.51
N PHE A 171 -1.46 -1.96 11.11
CA PHE A 171 -2.08 -0.67 10.88
C PHE A 171 -2.03 -0.26 9.40
N ARG A 172 -0.88 -0.40 8.76
CA ARG A 172 -0.67 -0.05 7.35
C ARG A 172 -1.53 -0.90 6.42
N VAL A 173 -1.55 -2.20 6.66
CA VAL A 173 -2.34 -3.16 5.88
C VAL A 173 -3.83 -2.86 6.00
N LYS A 174 -4.34 -2.68 7.21
CA LYS A 174 -5.75 -2.30 7.45
C LYS A 174 -6.11 -1.01 6.73
N SER A 175 -5.23 -0.03 6.78
CA SER A 175 -5.39 1.26 6.12
C SER A 175 -5.54 1.15 4.60
N ILE A 176 -4.75 0.30 3.97
CA ILE A 176 -4.76 0.14 2.52
C ILE A 176 -5.98 -0.69 2.08
N ILE A 177 -6.25 -1.80 2.78
CA ILE A 177 -7.32 -2.74 2.41
C ILE A 177 -8.71 -2.18 2.69
N SER A 178 -8.89 -1.47 3.80
CA SER A 178 -10.19 -0.91 4.18
C SER A 178 -10.56 0.34 3.37
N GLY A 179 -9.61 0.92 2.64
CA GLY A 179 -9.77 2.25 2.04
C GLY A 179 -9.90 3.35 3.11
N PRO A 180 -10.14 4.61 2.77
CA PRO A 180 -10.45 5.62 3.75
C PRO A 180 -11.77 5.24 4.42
N SER A 181 -11.70 4.72 5.65
CA SER A 181 -12.88 4.42 6.44
C SER A 181 -13.66 5.71 6.67
N ALA A 182 -14.92 5.73 6.23
CA ALA A 182 -15.83 6.78 6.63
C ALA A 182 -15.78 6.92 8.17
N PRO A 183 -15.83 8.14 8.73
CA PRO A 183 -15.84 8.33 10.17
C PRO A 183 -17.06 7.61 10.76
N PRO A 184 -16.94 6.99 11.95
CA PRO A 184 -18.11 6.47 12.64
C PRO A 184 -19.10 7.62 12.80
N ALA A 185 -20.33 7.38 12.35
CA ALA A 185 -21.43 8.29 12.56
C ALA A 185 -21.59 8.46 14.09
N GLY A 186 -21.27 9.65 14.60
CA GLY A 186 -21.56 10.12 15.95
C GLY A 186 -22.93 10.76 15.99
#